data_1b2793930de0060a72e006e9b426f2aa
#
_entry.id   1b2793930de0060a72e006e9b426f2aa
#
_cell.length_a   1.000
_cell.length_b   1.000
_cell.length_c   1.000
_cell.angle_alpha   90.00
_cell.angle_beta   90.00
_cell.angle_gamma   90.00
#
_symmetry.space_group_name_H-M   'P 1'
#
loop_
_entity.id
_entity.type
_entity.pdbx_description
1 polymer ?
#
loop_
_entity_poly.entity_id
_entity_poly.type
_entity_poly.pdbx_seq_one_letter_code
_entity_poly.pdbx_strand_id
1 'polypeptide(L)'
;MELFETRAFLGGRATSWPVAGEDSETIDNCQHVLLRCCHNLLDFYSRLGVERMIRFYPEYFFLEPGGRKSTLKRGMLPPPMHFAGSFAGLKFLSIADKSAIARAMLAVPKERRRTDLDRITMADWLREQRQTPGATERYWRQVLVSAINEELDRMAASHGLQVFWLGMLQSARAYEMGIPDVPLRDLYSEDALRKLGDVTLHGRTPATVLETRGGRVAGLLAGDALRTADHYISAVPSERFGALAPFLEFDAAQFEHSPITGIHLWFDRPVTSLPHATLLDRTVQWMFNKREGRYVQLVVSASRSLTAMSRPEIIALALQEMAEFFPAVQTAKLERAQVVKEVRATFSAKPGLEALRPLAQTALPNFSLAGDWTRSGWPATMEGAVRSGYLAAEAAMRAQGRQQGFLIPDAA
;
A
#
# COMPACT_ATOMS: atom_id res chain seq x y z
N MET A 1 24.75 10.66 -8.53
CA MET A 1 23.31 10.97 -8.74
C MET A 1 22.88 12.01 -7.71
N GLU A 2 22.09 13.03 -8.10
CA GLU A 2 21.47 13.97 -7.17
C GLU A 2 20.00 13.63 -6.99
N LEU A 3 19.49 13.66 -5.76
CA LEU A 3 18.10 13.43 -5.39
C LEU A 3 17.56 14.66 -4.67
N PHE A 4 16.51 15.28 -5.20
CA PHE A 4 15.87 16.46 -4.64
C PHE A 4 14.54 16.08 -4.00
N GLU A 5 14.35 16.47 -2.74
CA GLU A 5 13.13 16.22 -1.98
C GLU A 5 12.67 17.49 -1.26
N THR A 6 11.40 17.82 -1.38
CA THR A 6 10.78 19.00 -0.74
C THR A 6 10.79 18.90 0.80
N ARG A 7 10.62 17.67 1.32
CA ARG A 7 10.65 17.40 2.77
C ARG A 7 12.08 17.20 3.27
N ALA A 8 12.25 17.19 4.57
CA ALA A 8 13.54 16.90 5.20
C ALA A 8 13.88 15.40 5.22
N PHE A 9 12.98 14.55 4.78
CA PHE A 9 13.08 13.09 4.85
C PHE A 9 12.44 12.44 3.62
N LEU A 10 12.88 11.22 3.32
CA LEU A 10 12.40 10.41 2.21
C LEU A 10 11.19 9.54 2.61
N GLY A 11 10.67 8.79 1.63
CA GLY A 11 9.58 7.83 1.81
C GLY A 11 8.23 8.30 1.24
N GLY A 12 8.11 9.56 0.86
CA GLY A 12 6.89 10.10 0.24
C GLY A 12 5.67 9.92 1.14
N ARG A 13 4.72 9.08 0.73
CA ARG A 13 3.51 8.74 1.50
C ARG A 13 3.72 7.59 2.50
N ALA A 14 4.81 6.86 2.42
CA ALA A 14 5.23 5.88 3.44
C ALA A 14 6.23 6.56 4.38
N THR A 15 5.73 7.23 5.41
CA THR A 15 6.55 8.13 6.24
C THR A 15 6.15 8.11 7.71
N SER A 16 7.04 8.64 8.53
CA SER A 16 6.88 8.76 9.97
C SER A 16 7.30 10.15 10.44
N TRP A 17 6.71 10.61 11.54
CA TRP A 17 7.09 11.87 12.17
C TRP A 17 7.02 11.79 13.70
N PRO A 18 7.77 12.66 14.40
CA PRO A 18 7.69 12.72 15.83
C PRO A 18 6.33 13.27 16.26
N VAL A 19 5.76 12.69 17.30
CA VAL A 19 4.56 13.22 17.94
C VAL A 19 4.99 14.18 19.05
N ALA A 20 4.29 15.30 19.19
CA ALA A 20 4.55 16.27 20.26
C ALA A 20 4.33 15.61 21.64
N GLY A 21 5.31 15.72 22.53
CA GLY A 21 5.29 15.18 23.89
C GLY A 21 6.71 14.98 24.43
N GLU A 22 6.83 14.67 25.72
CA GLU A 22 8.12 14.55 26.41
C GLU A 22 9.03 13.44 25.88
N ASP A 23 8.46 12.36 25.30
CA ASP A 23 9.21 11.18 24.85
C ASP A 23 9.60 11.18 23.37
N SER A 24 9.36 12.26 22.60
CA SER A 24 9.66 12.37 21.16
C SER A 24 9.35 11.11 20.35
N GLU A 25 8.27 10.39 20.69
CA GLU A 25 7.87 9.14 20.02
C GLU A 25 7.57 9.40 18.56
N THR A 26 8.08 8.52 17.69
CA THR A 26 7.82 8.56 16.25
C THR A 26 6.66 7.63 15.90
N ILE A 27 5.69 8.13 15.16
CA ILE A 27 4.59 7.34 14.62
C ILE A 27 4.61 7.32 13.10
N ASP A 28 4.15 6.25 12.51
CA ASP A 28 3.90 6.16 11.07
C ASP A 28 2.59 6.87 10.71
N ASN A 29 2.50 7.46 9.52
CA ASN A 29 1.24 8.07 9.07
C ASN A 29 0.08 7.06 9.02
N CYS A 30 0.39 5.81 8.68
CA CYS A 30 -0.49 4.66 8.73
C CYS A 30 0.37 3.40 8.89
N GLN A 31 -0.22 2.27 9.27
CA GLN A 31 0.49 0.99 9.18
C GLN A 31 0.65 0.61 7.71
N HIS A 32 1.88 0.52 7.28
CA HIS A 32 2.21 -0.03 5.97
C HIS A 32 2.60 -1.50 6.13
N VAL A 33 1.93 -2.34 5.38
CA VAL A 33 2.23 -3.77 5.30
C VAL A 33 2.64 -4.12 3.88
N LEU A 34 3.42 -5.18 3.76
CA LEU A 34 3.75 -5.79 2.47
C LEU A 34 3.47 -7.28 2.53
N LEU A 35 3.29 -7.90 1.38
CA LEU A 35 3.25 -9.35 1.27
C LEU A 35 4.55 -9.85 0.64
N ARG A 36 4.89 -11.12 0.84
CA ARG A 36 6.09 -11.71 0.21
C ARG A 36 6.05 -11.73 -1.31
N CYS A 37 4.89 -11.55 -1.92
CA CYS A 37 4.78 -11.37 -3.37
C CYS A 37 5.26 -10.00 -3.87
N CYS A 38 5.56 -9.05 -2.99
CA CYS A 38 6.12 -7.74 -3.33
C CYS A 38 7.62 -7.86 -3.60
N HIS A 39 8.00 -8.53 -4.69
CA HIS A 39 9.38 -8.94 -4.96
C HIS A 39 10.31 -7.76 -5.21
N ASN A 40 9.84 -6.72 -5.90
CA ASN A 40 10.67 -5.54 -6.18
C ASN A 40 10.88 -4.69 -4.93
N LEU A 41 9.87 -4.58 -4.07
CA LEU A 41 10.02 -3.90 -2.79
C LEU A 41 11.01 -4.64 -1.88
N LEU A 42 10.96 -5.96 -1.84
CA LEU A 42 11.89 -6.78 -1.08
C LEU A 42 13.32 -6.70 -1.62
N ASP A 43 13.51 -6.70 -2.94
CA ASP A 43 14.80 -6.46 -3.57
C ASP A 43 15.33 -5.06 -3.23
N PHE A 44 14.48 -4.04 -3.28
CA PHE A 44 14.87 -2.68 -2.89
C PHE A 44 15.30 -2.60 -1.42
N TYR A 45 14.55 -3.22 -0.50
CA TYR A 45 14.93 -3.28 0.91
C TYR A 45 16.24 -4.05 1.14
N SER A 46 16.49 -5.10 0.37
CA SER A 46 17.76 -5.82 0.39
C SER A 46 18.94 -4.93 -0.06
N ARG A 47 18.76 -4.19 -1.15
CA ARG A 47 19.77 -3.21 -1.63
C ARG A 47 20.05 -2.10 -0.61
N LEU A 48 19.04 -1.64 0.09
CA LEU A 48 19.18 -0.69 1.19
C LEU A 48 19.78 -1.33 2.46
N GLY A 49 19.81 -2.68 2.55
CA GLY A 49 20.25 -3.46 3.71
C GLY A 49 19.33 -3.31 4.92
N VAL A 50 18.02 -3.11 4.67
CA VAL A 50 16.99 -2.93 5.70
C VAL A 50 15.98 -4.10 5.75
N GLU A 51 16.15 -5.14 4.96
CA GLU A 51 15.24 -6.28 4.88
C GLU A 51 15.00 -6.96 6.24
N ARG A 52 16.00 -6.92 7.13
CA ARG A 52 15.91 -7.49 8.49
C ARG A 52 15.02 -6.68 9.43
N MET A 53 14.67 -5.47 9.05
CA MET A 53 13.75 -4.60 9.80
C MET A 53 12.29 -4.93 9.52
N ILE A 54 12.02 -5.92 8.65
CA ILE A 54 10.67 -6.37 8.32
C ILE A 54 10.43 -7.73 8.97
N ARG A 55 9.43 -7.77 9.85
CA ARG A 55 8.97 -9.02 10.47
C ARG A 55 7.83 -9.62 9.69
N PHE A 56 7.94 -10.91 9.33
CA PHE A 56 6.89 -11.62 8.61
C PHE A 56 6.02 -12.46 9.52
N TYR A 57 4.71 -12.34 9.33
CA TYR A 57 3.67 -13.08 10.05
C TYR A 57 2.98 -14.05 9.09
N PRO A 58 3.00 -15.38 9.40
CA PRO A 58 2.39 -16.40 8.56
C PRO A 58 0.92 -16.68 8.90
N GLU A 59 0.33 -15.92 9.80
CA GLU A 59 -1.04 -16.12 10.27
C GLU A 59 -1.83 -14.83 10.18
N TYR A 60 -3.11 -14.91 9.81
CA TYR A 60 -4.06 -13.82 9.86
C TYR A 60 -5.12 -14.11 10.91
N PHE A 61 -5.33 -13.20 11.83
CA PHE A 61 -6.34 -13.29 12.89
C PHE A 61 -7.56 -12.46 12.52
N PHE A 62 -8.71 -13.11 12.40
CA PHE A 62 -10.00 -12.46 12.18
C PHE A 62 -10.79 -12.48 13.48
N LEU A 63 -11.24 -11.33 13.92
CA LEU A 63 -12.07 -11.18 15.10
C LEU A 63 -13.46 -10.71 14.72
N GLU A 64 -14.47 -11.35 15.32
CA GLU A 64 -15.86 -10.91 15.27
C GLU A 64 -16.17 -10.08 16.53
N PRO A 65 -17.14 -9.16 16.49
CA PRO A 65 -17.66 -8.54 17.71
C PRO A 65 -17.99 -9.60 18.76
N GLY A 66 -17.62 -9.36 20.02
CA GLY A 66 -17.65 -10.37 21.07
C GLY A 66 -16.39 -11.23 21.20
N GLY A 67 -15.33 -10.96 20.39
CA GLY A 67 -14.01 -11.54 20.54
C GLY A 67 -13.82 -12.94 19.96
N ARG A 68 -14.80 -13.47 19.23
CA ARG A 68 -14.65 -14.78 18.57
C ARG A 68 -13.57 -14.71 17.49
N LYS A 69 -12.52 -15.52 17.65
CA LYS A 69 -11.34 -15.54 16.79
C LYS A 69 -11.37 -16.68 15.78
N SER A 70 -11.00 -16.38 14.53
CA SER A 70 -10.64 -17.33 13.48
C SER A 70 -9.23 -17.04 12.98
N THR A 71 -8.51 -18.07 12.53
CA THR A 71 -7.13 -17.92 12.04
C THR A 71 -7.01 -18.51 10.65
N LEU A 72 -6.48 -17.73 9.71
CA LEU A 72 -6.10 -18.21 8.38
C LEU A 72 -4.58 -18.35 8.34
N LYS A 73 -4.10 -19.56 8.00
CA LYS A 73 -2.69 -19.89 7.86
C LYS A 73 -2.50 -21.04 6.90
N ARG A 74 -1.31 -21.17 6.33
CA ARG A 74 -1.00 -22.31 5.47
C ARG A 74 -0.95 -23.61 6.28
N GLY A 75 -1.39 -24.70 5.64
CA GLY A 75 -1.19 -26.09 6.08
C GLY A 75 -0.10 -26.77 5.25
N MET A 76 -0.14 -28.11 5.22
CA MET A 76 0.86 -28.95 4.54
C MET A 76 0.61 -29.13 3.03
N LEU A 77 -0.60 -28.84 2.55
CA LEU A 77 -0.92 -29.00 1.13
C LEU A 77 -0.19 -27.96 0.27
N PRO A 78 0.16 -28.28 -0.98
CA PRO A 78 0.74 -27.31 -1.89
C PRO A 78 -0.29 -26.25 -2.35
N PRO A 79 0.16 -25.10 -2.89
CA PRO A 79 -0.73 -24.16 -3.55
C PRO A 79 -1.51 -24.84 -4.70
N PRO A 80 -2.78 -24.45 -4.94
CA PRO A 80 -3.55 -23.40 -4.23
C PRO A 80 -4.26 -23.93 -2.96
N MET A 81 -4.08 -25.21 -2.57
CA MET A 81 -4.83 -25.87 -1.48
C MET A 81 -4.21 -25.66 -0.08
N HIS A 82 -3.12 -24.93 0.04
CA HIS A 82 -2.38 -24.75 1.30
C HIS A 82 -3.19 -24.06 2.41
N PHE A 83 -4.28 -23.36 2.11
CA PHE A 83 -5.19 -22.81 3.09
C PHE A 83 -6.39 -23.71 3.46
N ALA A 84 -6.62 -24.81 2.76
CA ALA A 84 -7.87 -25.57 2.84
C ALA A 84 -8.29 -25.89 4.29
N GLY A 85 -7.37 -26.34 5.13
CA GLY A 85 -7.69 -26.69 6.53
C GLY A 85 -8.08 -25.48 7.37
N SER A 86 -7.29 -24.41 7.35
CA SER A 86 -7.58 -23.20 8.12
C SER A 86 -8.79 -22.44 7.55
N PHE A 87 -8.97 -22.42 6.23
CA PHE A 87 -10.13 -21.82 5.57
C PHE A 87 -11.43 -22.53 5.97
N ALA A 88 -11.44 -23.87 6.00
CA ALA A 88 -12.58 -24.64 6.50
C ALA A 88 -12.92 -24.29 7.96
N GLY A 89 -11.90 -23.93 8.77
CA GLY A 89 -12.02 -23.54 10.18
C GLY A 89 -12.47 -22.08 10.42
N LEU A 90 -12.64 -21.23 9.38
CA LEU A 90 -13.10 -19.86 9.56
C LEU A 90 -14.56 -19.84 10.04
N LYS A 91 -14.78 -19.38 11.28
CA LYS A 91 -16.07 -19.44 11.96
C LYS A 91 -17.05 -18.35 11.50
N PHE A 92 -16.55 -17.27 10.97
CA PHE A 92 -17.34 -16.12 10.50
C PHE A 92 -17.97 -16.31 9.11
N LEU A 93 -17.66 -17.42 8.43
CA LEU A 93 -18.22 -17.78 7.13
C LEU A 93 -19.13 -19.01 7.26
N SER A 94 -20.31 -18.93 6.66
CA SER A 94 -21.20 -20.08 6.50
C SER A 94 -20.62 -21.10 5.51
N ILE A 95 -21.18 -22.30 5.47
CA ILE A 95 -20.83 -23.34 4.48
C ILE A 95 -21.07 -22.82 3.06
N ALA A 96 -22.18 -22.10 2.84
CA ALA A 96 -22.50 -21.50 1.55
C ALA A 96 -21.47 -20.45 1.12
N ASP A 97 -21.02 -19.58 2.05
CA ASP A 97 -19.99 -18.60 1.79
C ASP A 97 -18.66 -19.29 1.41
N LYS A 98 -18.24 -20.27 2.19
CA LYS A 98 -17.01 -21.03 1.92
C LYS A 98 -17.03 -21.71 0.56
N SER A 99 -18.17 -22.32 0.20
CA SER A 99 -18.34 -22.96 -1.10
C SER A 99 -18.29 -21.95 -2.25
N ALA A 100 -18.93 -20.80 -2.09
CA ALA A 100 -18.90 -19.72 -3.07
C ALA A 100 -17.48 -19.17 -3.26
N ILE A 101 -16.76 -18.87 -2.17
CA ILE A 101 -15.37 -18.39 -2.20
C ILE A 101 -14.46 -19.43 -2.86
N ALA A 102 -14.52 -20.69 -2.45
CA ALA A 102 -13.68 -21.75 -3.00
C ALA A 102 -13.86 -21.89 -4.52
N ARG A 103 -15.11 -21.86 -5.01
CA ARG A 103 -15.42 -21.90 -6.45
C ARG A 103 -14.81 -20.73 -7.20
N ALA A 104 -14.95 -19.50 -6.68
CA ALA A 104 -14.38 -18.31 -7.31
C ALA A 104 -12.85 -18.31 -7.27
N MET A 105 -12.25 -18.74 -6.16
CA MET A 105 -10.77 -18.87 -6.05
C MET A 105 -10.21 -19.87 -7.06
N LEU A 106 -10.90 -20.98 -7.33
CA LEU A 106 -10.52 -21.94 -8.37
C LEU A 106 -10.68 -21.37 -9.79
N ALA A 107 -11.53 -20.37 -9.98
CA ALA A 107 -11.71 -19.71 -11.27
C ALA A 107 -10.61 -18.64 -11.53
N VAL A 108 -10.00 -18.04 -10.49
CA VAL A 108 -9.01 -16.95 -10.62
C VAL A 108 -7.91 -17.25 -11.66
N PRO A 109 -7.26 -18.43 -11.72
CA PRO A 109 -6.18 -18.69 -12.68
C PRO A 109 -6.62 -18.55 -14.16
N LYS A 110 -7.88 -18.87 -14.46
CA LYS A 110 -8.47 -18.69 -15.79
C LYS A 110 -8.96 -17.25 -15.99
N GLU A 111 -9.75 -16.77 -15.04
CA GLU A 111 -10.43 -15.47 -15.11
C GLU A 111 -9.45 -14.30 -15.22
N ARG A 112 -8.30 -14.35 -14.52
CA ARG A 112 -7.27 -13.30 -14.58
C ARG A 112 -6.71 -13.01 -15.98
N ARG A 113 -6.98 -13.91 -16.95
CA ARG A 113 -6.54 -13.76 -18.35
C ARG A 113 -7.57 -13.04 -19.22
N ARG A 114 -8.73 -12.70 -18.68
CA ARG A 114 -9.74 -11.93 -19.41
C ARG A 114 -9.22 -10.54 -19.74
N THR A 115 -9.59 -10.03 -20.90
CA THR A 115 -9.14 -8.72 -21.40
C THR A 115 -10.03 -7.56 -20.98
N ASP A 116 -11.18 -7.84 -20.35
CA ASP A 116 -12.17 -6.86 -19.91
C ASP A 116 -12.11 -6.53 -18.40
N LEU A 117 -11.26 -7.20 -17.65
CA LEU A 117 -11.16 -7.02 -16.19
C LEU A 117 -10.83 -5.59 -15.75
N ASP A 118 -10.18 -4.84 -16.61
CA ASP A 118 -9.87 -3.42 -16.37
C ASP A 118 -11.06 -2.49 -16.67
N ARG A 119 -12.15 -3.03 -17.21
CA ARG A 119 -13.36 -2.28 -17.59
C ARG A 119 -14.55 -2.57 -16.67
N ILE A 120 -14.46 -3.59 -15.84
CA ILE A 120 -15.49 -3.99 -14.88
C ILE A 120 -15.00 -3.78 -13.45
N THR A 121 -15.96 -3.58 -12.54
CA THR A 121 -15.63 -3.50 -11.12
C THR A 121 -15.42 -4.89 -10.52
N MET A 122 -14.73 -4.94 -9.37
CA MET A 122 -14.61 -6.19 -8.62
C MET A 122 -15.99 -6.68 -8.13
N ALA A 123 -16.92 -5.78 -7.79
CA ALA A 123 -18.29 -6.14 -7.43
C ALA A 123 -19.02 -6.81 -8.60
N ASP A 124 -18.81 -6.37 -9.85
CA ASP A 124 -19.38 -7.01 -11.03
C ASP A 124 -18.85 -8.44 -11.19
N TRP A 125 -17.51 -8.61 -11.11
CA TRP A 125 -16.92 -9.93 -11.19
C TRP A 125 -17.41 -10.87 -10.08
N LEU A 126 -17.53 -10.40 -8.83
CA LEU A 126 -18.06 -11.19 -7.73
C LEU A 126 -19.52 -11.61 -7.97
N ARG A 127 -20.31 -10.76 -8.61
CA ARG A 127 -21.71 -11.05 -9.02
C ARG A 127 -21.73 -12.12 -10.11
N GLU A 128 -20.86 -12.02 -11.12
CA GLU A 128 -20.69 -13.05 -12.15
C GLU A 128 -20.32 -14.41 -11.51
N GLN A 129 -19.45 -14.39 -10.50
CA GLN A 129 -19.04 -15.58 -9.74
C GLN A 129 -20.08 -16.03 -8.69
N ARG A 130 -21.26 -15.40 -8.65
CA ARG A 130 -22.38 -15.74 -7.74
C ARG A 130 -21.93 -15.82 -6.29
N GLN A 131 -21.20 -14.80 -5.82
CA GLN A 131 -20.79 -14.73 -4.43
C GLN A 131 -21.98 -14.41 -3.53
N THR A 132 -21.99 -14.99 -2.33
CA THR A 132 -23.00 -14.68 -1.31
C THR A 132 -22.70 -13.33 -0.67
N PRO A 133 -23.69 -12.64 -0.08
CA PRO A 133 -23.46 -11.40 0.65
C PRO A 133 -22.42 -11.56 1.78
N GLY A 134 -22.49 -12.67 2.55
CA GLY A 134 -21.51 -12.94 3.62
C GLY A 134 -20.09 -13.14 3.11
N ALA A 135 -19.92 -13.86 2.00
CA ALA A 135 -18.61 -14.00 1.35
C ALA A 135 -18.09 -12.65 0.85
N THR A 136 -18.96 -11.84 0.24
CA THR A 136 -18.59 -10.53 -0.31
C THR A 136 -18.10 -9.60 0.79
N GLU A 137 -18.89 -9.42 1.87
CA GLU A 137 -18.56 -8.46 2.94
C GLU A 137 -17.41 -8.92 3.84
N ARG A 138 -17.46 -10.17 4.30
CA ARG A 138 -16.54 -10.63 5.36
C ARG A 138 -15.24 -11.24 4.85
N TYR A 139 -15.15 -11.56 3.56
CA TYR A 139 -13.93 -12.12 2.97
C TYR A 139 -13.38 -11.24 1.84
N TRP A 140 -14.12 -11.09 0.73
CA TRP A 140 -13.63 -10.38 -0.43
C TRP A 140 -13.36 -8.90 -0.13
N ARG A 141 -14.34 -8.20 0.44
CA ARG A 141 -14.21 -6.79 0.79
C ARG A 141 -13.10 -6.57 1.82
N GLN A 142 -13.07 -7.40 2.87
CA GLN A 142 -12.08 -7.28 3.93
C GLN A 142 -10.64 -7.40 3.43
N VAL A 143 -10.37 -8.34 2.51
CA VAL A 143 -9.04 -8.51 1.92
C VAL A 143 -8.72 -7.40 0.92
N LEU A 144 -9.63 -7.14 0.00
CA LEU A 144 -9.35 -6.28 -1.15
C LEU A 144 -9.34 -4.80 -0.80
N VAL A 145 -10.26 -4.32 0.07
CA VAL A 145 -10.25 -2.92 0.51
C VAL A 145 -8.98 -2.63 1.29
N SER A 146 -8.51 -3.58 2.09
CA SER A 146 -7.24 -3.44 2.81
C SER A 146 -6.02 -3.43 1.89
N ALA A 147 -6.03 -4.21 0.80
CA ALA A 147 -4.88 -4.35 -0.10
C ALA A 147 -4.79 -3.24 -1.16
N ILE A 148 -5.94 -2.73 -1.65
CA ILE A 148 -6.03 -1.80 -2.79
C ILE A 148 -6.45 -0.39 -2.34
N ASN A 149 -7.01 -0.28 -1.13
CA ASN A 149 -7.56 0.96 -0.59
C ASN A 149 -8.71 1.55 -1.44
N GLU A 150 -9.59 0.70 -1.97
CA GLU A 150 -10.77 1.12 -2.71
C GLU A 150 -11.94 0.16 -2.49
N GLU A 151 -13.18 0.63 -2.57
CA GLU A 151 -14.37 -0.21 -2.43
C GLU A 151 -14.58 -1.12 -3.66
N LEU A 152 -15.24 -2.27 -3.45
CA LEU A 152 -15.43 -3.30 -4.47
C LEU A 152 -16.19 -2.82 -5.71
N ASP A 153 -17.10 -1.89 -5.54
CA ASP A 153 -17.90 -1.29 -6.62
C ASP A 153 -17.17 -0.18 -7.37
N ARG A 154 -15.97 0.16 -6.92
CA ARG A 154 -15.13 1.19 -7.51
C ARG A 154 -13.79 0.67 -8.03
N MET A 155 -13.23 -0.38 -7.42
CA MET A 155 -11.97 -0.94 -7.88
C MET A 155 -12.13 -1.79 -9.14
N ALA A 156 -11.15 -1.75 -10.03
CA ALA A 156 -11.10 -2.63 -11.20
C ALA A 156 -10.90 -4.10 -10.77
N ALA A 157 -11.59 -5.01 -11.43
CA ALA A 157 -11.49 -6.44 -11.17
C ALA A 157 -10.07 -7.00 -11.40
N SER A 158 -9.33 -6.43 -12.35
CA SER A 158 -7.93 -6.80 -12.64
C SER A 158 -7.05 -6.76 -11.41
N HIS A 159 -7.11 -5.68 -10.64
CA HIS A 159 -6.33 -5.52 -9.40
C HIS A 159 -6.80 -6.47 -8.30
N GLY A 160 -8.12 -6.70 -8.18
CA GLY A 160 -8.66 -7.65 -7.20
C GLY A 160 -8.18 -9.08 -7.46
N LEU A 161 -8.23 -9.54 -8.71
CA LEU A 161 -7.74 -10.87 -9.06
C LEU A 161 -6.21 -10.98 -8.91
N GLN A 162 -5.47 -9.91 -9.20
CA GLN A 162 -4.02 -9.86 -9.00
C GLN A 162 -3.63 -10.09 -7.54
N VAL A 163 -4.34 -9.47 -6.58
CA VAL A 163 -4.10 -9.67 -5.14
C VAL A 163 -4.24 -11.15 -4.77
N PHE A 164 -5.32 -11.81 -5.21
CA PHE A 164 -5.52 -13.22 -4.90
C PHE A 164 -4.56 -14.13 -5.63
N TRP A 165 -4.26 -13.86 -6.90
CA TRP A 165 -3.31 -14.66 -7.66
C TRP A 165 -1.91 -14.60 -7.06
N LEU A 166 -1.33 -13.42 -6.96
CA LEU A 166 0.06 -13.23 -6.50
C LEU A 166 0.20 -13.47 -4.99
N GLY A 167 -0.76 -12.98 -4.19
CA GLY A 167 -0.69 -13.03 -2.74
C GLY A 167 -1.13 -14.36 -2.14
N MET A 168 -2.05 -15.11 -2.77
CA MET A 168 -2.64 -16.28 -2.11
C MET A 168 -2.57 -17.58 -2.89
N LEU A 169 -2.57 -17.57 -4.22
CA LEU A 169 -2.74 -18.81 -5.00
C LEU A 169 -1.44 -19.37 -5.56
N GLN A 170 -0.49 -18.51 -5.91
CA GLN A 170 0.67 -18.87 -6.68
C GLN A 170 1.78 -19.52 -5.84
N SER A 171 1.98 -19.07 -4.62
CA SER A 171 3.06 -19.53 -3.74
C SER A 171 2.58 -19.76 -2.32
N ALA A 172 3.13 -20.79 -1.67
CA ALA A 172 2.77 -21.15 -0.30
C ALA A 172 3.17 -20.10 0.75
N ARG A 173 4.04 -19.15 0.41
CA ARG A 173 4.52 -18.12 1.32
C ARG A 173 4.22 -16.68 0.85
N ALA A 174 3.69 -16.52 -0.36
CA ALA A 174 3.42 -15.20 -0.95
C ALA A 174 2.51 -14.30 -0.07
N TYR A 175 1.62 -14.92 0.69
CA TYR A 175 0.65 -14.27 1.57
C TYR A 175 1.24 -13.76 2.90
N GLU A 176 2.44 -14.23 3.30
CA GLU A 176 3.03 -13.84 4.59
C GLU A 176 3.13 -12.31 4.66
N MET A 177 2.52 -11.73 5.71
CA MET A 177 2.43 -10.29 5.90
C MET A 177 3.68 -9.76 6.58
N GLY A 178 4.43 -8.90 5.89
CA GLY A 178 5.58 -8.18 6.42
C GLY A 178 5.16 -6.87 7.08
N ILE A 179 5.59 -6.66 8.30
CA ILE A 179 5.37 -5.44 9.09
C ILE A 179 6.72 -4.88 9.48
N PRO A 180 7.01 -3.58 9.23
CA PRO A 180 8.21 -2.94 9.76
C PRO A 180 8.24 -2.95 11.28
N ASP A 181 9.38 -3.40 11.85
CA ASP A 181 9.65 -3.35 13.31
C ASP A 181 10.22 -1.98 13.75
N VAL A 182 10.49 -1.10 12.78
CA VAL A 182 11.01 0.25 12.98
C VAL A 182 10.06 1.27 12.33
N PRO A 183 10.14 2.56 12.67
CA PRO A 183 9.43 3.60 11.95
C PRO A 183 9.77 3.58 10.45
N LEU A 184 8.79 3.80 9.58
CA LEU A 184 8.95 3.74 8.12
C LEU A 184 10.09 4.63 7.60
N ARG A 185 10.28 5.81 8.20
CA ARG A 185 11.35 6.74 7.81
C ARG A 185 12.75 6.12 7.95
N ASP A 186 12.93 5.16 8.87
CA ASP A 186 14.23 4.54 9.11
C ASP A 186 14.59 3.54 8.01
N LEU A 187 13.59 3.01 7.28
CA LEU A 187 13.79 2.20 6.09
C LEU A 187 14.37 3.00 4.91
N TYR A 188 14.11 4.32 4.88
CA TYR A 188 14.51 5.22 3.80
C TYR A 188 15.49 6.30 4.30
N SER A 189 16.29 5.97 5.30
CA SER A 189 17.26 6.90 5.88
C SER A 189 18.38 7.26 4.88
N GLU A 190 19.06 8.40 5.11
CA GLU A 190 20.20 8.79 4.30
C GLU A 190 21.33 7.74 4.35
N ASP A 191 21.54 7.11 5.52
CA ASP A 191 22.53 6.02 5.67
C ASP A 191 22.16 4.78 4.84
N ALA A 192 20.87 4.45 4.72
CA ALA A 192 20.41 3.40 3.82
C ALA A 192 20.68 3.76 2.35
N LEU A 193 20.44 5.01 1.96
CA LEU A 193 20.70 5.48 0.58
C LEU A 193 22.18 5.43 0.21
N ARG A 194 23.08 5.75 1.12
CA ARG A 194 24.53 5.71 0.88
C ARG A 194 25.03 4.33 0.46
N LYS A 195 24.30 3.27 0.80
CA LYS A 195 24.62 1.90 0.35
C LYS A 195 24.37 1.68 -1.13
N LEU A 196 23.56 2.52 -1.76
CA LEU A 196 23.27 2.45 -3.20
C LEU A 196 24.37 3.08 -4.07
N GLY A 197 25.42 3.66 -3.48
CA GLY A 197 26.53 4.33 -4.16
C GLY A 197 26.47 5.85 -4.04
N ASP A 198 27.10 6.56 -4.98
CA ASP A 198 27.17 8.04 -4.99
C ASP A 198 25.81 8.69 -5.22
N VAL A 199 25.03 8.83 -4.14
CA VAL A 199 23.76 9.57 -4.10
C VAL A 199 23.89 10.77 -3.18
N THR A 200 23.73 11.96 -3.72
CA THR A 200 23.66 13.20 -2.94
C THR A 200 22.20 13.56 -2.71
N LEU A 201 21.76 13.57 -1.45
CA LEU A 201 20.42 13.97 -1.07
C LEU A 201 20.35 15.47 -0.78
N HIS A 202 19.45 16.15 -1.47
CA HIS A 202 19.09 17.55 -1.22
C HIS A 202 17.69 17.59 -0.60
N GLY A 203 17.60 17.42 0.70
CA GLY A 203 16.36 17.58 1.47
C GLY A 203 15.95 19.04 1.59
N ARG A 204 14.65 19.32 1.78
CA ARG A 204 14.07 20.68 1.82
C ARG A 204 14.36 21.50 0.57
N THR A 205 14.57 20.83 -0.56
CA THR A 205 14.90 21.45 -1.84
C THR A 205 13.83 21.06 -2.87
N PRO A 206 12.80 21.87 -3.05
CA PRO A 206 11.74 21.57 -4.01
C PRO A 206 12.26 21.66 -5.45
N ALA A 207 11.93 20.65 -6.26
CA ALA A 207 12.05 20.70 -7.70
C ALA A 207 10.78 21.38 -8.26
N THR A 208 10.91 22.52 -8.93
CA THR A 208 9.79 23.38 -9.29
C THR A 208 9.51 23.45 -10.78
N VAL A 209 10.54 23.50 -11.61
CA VAL A 209 10.39 23.66 -13.06
C VAL A 209 11.44 22.83 -13.79
N LEU A 210 10.98 22.08 -14.82
CA LEU A 210 11.85 21.50 -15.84
C LEU A 210 11.90 22.45 -17.03
N GLU A 211 13.10 22.87 -17.41
CA GLU A 211 13.33 23.65 -18.62
C GLU A 211 13.59 22.73 -19.81
N THR A 212 13.02 23.05 -20.96
CA THR A 212 13.22 22.27 -22.19
C THR A 212 13.83 23.11 -23.28
N ARG A 213 14.72 22.52 -24.06
CA ARG A 213 15.34 23.13 -25.24
C ARG A 213 15.65 22.05 -26.29
N GLY A 214 15.25 22.30 -27.53
CA GLY A 214 15.56 21.39 -28.63
C GLY A 214 14.99 19.97 -28.45
N GLY A 215 13.78 19.83 -27.87
CA GLY A 215 13.14 18.54 -27.64
C GLY A 215 13.76 17.70 -26.52
N ARG A 216 14.51 18.30 -25.62
CA ARG A 216 15.14 17.66 -24.44
C ARG A 216 14.96 18.51 -23.20
N VAL A 217 15.03 17.89 -22.03
CA VAL A 217 15.19 18.64 -20.77
C VAL A 217 16.59 19.25 -20.74
N ALA A 218 16.66 20.55 -20.57
CA ALA A 218 17.90 21.34 -20.50
C ALA A 218 18.36 21.58 -19.08
N GLY A 219 17.42 21.63 -18.13
CA GLY A 219 17.73 21.86 -16.71
C GLY A 219 16.52 21.62 -15.81
N LEU A 220 16.80 21.51 -14.51
CA LEU A 220 15.83 21.43 -13.43
C LEU A 220 16.08 22.59 -12.46
N LEU A 221 15.07 23.43 -12.23
CA LEU A 221 15.12 24.40 -11.15
C LEU A 221 14.81 23.67 -9.82
N ALA A 222 15.84 23.52 -8.98
CA ALA A 222 15.74 22.89 -7.66
C ALA A 222 16.25 23.86 -6.59
N GLY A 223 15.36 24.25 -5.68
CA GLY A 223 15.60 25.43 -4.84
C GLY A 223 15.79 26.67 -5.70
N ASP A 224 16.87 27.40 -5.47
CA ASP A 224 17.21 28.63 -6.21
C ASP A 224 18.26 28.39 -7.31
N ALA A 225 18.58 27.13 -7.64
CA ALA A 225 19.64 26.79 -8.59
C ALA A 225 19.12 25.93 -9.75
N LEU A 226 19.58 26.30 -10.98
CA LEU A 226 19.38 25.44 -12.16
C LEU A 226 20.40 24.29 -12.13
N ARG A 227 19.89 23.06 -12.19
CA ARG A 227 20.68 21.82 -12.20
C ARG A 227 20.63 21.19 -13.58
N THR A 228 21.78 20.77 -14.07
CA THR A 228 21.90 20.07 -15.35
C THR A 228 22.35 18.63 -15.15
N ALA A 229 21.81 17.72 -15.97
CA ALA A 229 22.13 16.29 -15.93
C ALA A 229 21.95 15.67 -17.31
N ASP A 230 22.53 14.49 -17.53
CA ASP A 230 22.35 13.72 -18.76
C ASP A 230 20.94 13.14 -18.87
N HIS A 231 20.33 12.80 -17.71
CA HIS A 231 18.98 12.25 -17.63
C HIS A 231 18.27 12.72 -16.37
N TYR A 232 16.96 12.94 -16.48
CA TYR A 232 16.09 13.37 -15.38
C TYR A 232 15.02 12.32 -15.13
N ILE A 233 14.74 12.04 -13.87
CA ILE A 233 13.64 11.16 -13.45
C ILE A 233 12.73 11.94 -12.50
N SER A 234 11.46 12.09 -12.87
CA SER A 234 10.45 12.67 -11.99
C SER A 234 9.72 11.56 -11.23
N ALA A 235 9.78 11.61 -9.90
CA ALA A 235 9.03 10.73 -9.00
C ALA A 235 8.01 11.51 -8.14
N VAL A 236 7.65 12.72 -8.56
CA VAL A 236 6.66 13.55 -7.86
C VAL A 236 5.25 12.94 -7.98
N PRO A 237 4.34 13.19 -7.02
CA PRO A 237 2.96 12.76 -7.10
C PRO A 237 2.24 13.35 -8.34
N SER A 238 1.23 12.63 -8.85
CA SER A 238 0.47 13.02 -10.06
C SER A 238 -0.05 14.45 -10.00
N GLU A 239 -0.55 14.90 -8.85
CA GLU A 239 -1.10 16.24 -8.63
C GLU A 239 -0.05 17.38 -8.66
N ARG A 240 1.23 17.03 -8.60
CA ARG A 240 2.35 17.99 -8.70
C ARG A 240 3.04 17.96 -10.06
N PHE A 241 2.81 16.90 -10.83
CA PHE A 241 3.53 16.67 -12.07
C PHE A 241 3.24 17.73 -13.14
N GLY A 242 1.98 18.16 -13.31
CA GLY A 242 1.61 19.17 -14.29
C GLY A 242 2.30 20.53 -14.07
N ALA A 243 2.55 20.92 -12.80
CA ALA A 243 3.29 22.14 -12.50
C ALA A 243 4.79 22.01 -12.79
N LEU A 244 5.37 20.81 -12.56
CA LEU A 244 6.79 20.54 -12.83
C LEU A 244 7.10 20.45 -14.33
N ALA A 245 6.21 19.85 -15.12
CA ALA A 245 6.40 19.54 -16.53
C ALA A 245 5.19 19.98 -17.37
N PRO A 246 4.87 21.28 -17.44
CA PRO A 246 3.67 21.79 -18.12
C PRO A 246 3.67 21.57 -19.64
N PHE A 247 4.80 21.21 -20.20
CA PHE A 247 4.98 20.89 -21.62
C PHE A 247 4.57 19.44 -21.98
N LEU A 248 4.27 18.60 -20.96
CA LEU A 248 3.69 17.29 -21.17
C LEU A 248 2.19 17.35 -20.86
N GLU A 249 1.40 16.91 -21.83
CA GLU A 249 -0.05 16.79 -21.64
C GLU A 249 -0.33 15.72 -20.58
N PHE A 250 -0.79 16.13 -19.41
CA PHE A 250 -1.14 15.25 -18.31
C PHE A 250 -2.32 15.83 -17.52
N ASP A 251 -3.40 15.08 -17.49
CA ASP A 251 -4.57 15.44 -16.69
C ASP A 251 -4.55 14.72 -15.34
N ALA A 252 -4.10 15.42 -14.31
CA ALA A 252 -4.08 14.91 -12.93
C ALA A 252 -5.48 14.67 -12.35
N ALA A 253 -6.54 15.30 -12.88
CA ALA A 253 -7.91 15.14 -12.39
C ALA A 253 -8.46 13.73 -12.62
N GLN A 254 -7.87 12.97 -13.54
CA GLN A 254 -8.23 11.56 -13.78
C GLN A 254 -7.87 10.65 -12.60
N PHE A 255 -6.91 11.08 -11.77
CA PHE A 255 -6.45 10.33 -10.59
C PHE A 255 -7.22 10.78 -9.34
N GLU A 256 -8.49 10.37 -9.23
CA GLU A 256 -9.19 10.53 -7.95
C GLU A 256 -8.44 9.81 -6.83
N HIS A 257 -8.54 10.32 -5.59
CA HIS A 257 -7.85 9.73 -4.46
C HIS A 257 -8.79 8.94 -3.55
N SER A 258 -8.25 7.90 -2.93
CA SER A 258 -8.89 7.14 -1.87
C SER A 258 -8.16 7.38 -0.54
N PRO A 259 -8.90 7.80 0.50
CA PRO A 259 -8.30 8.14 1.79
C PRO A 259 -8.03 6.91 2.64
N ILE A 260 -7.04 7.03 3.54
CA ILE A 260 -6.78 6.11 4.66
C ILE A 260 -6.79 6.89 5.95
N THR A 261 -7.39 6.33 7.00
CA THR A 261 -7.33 6.90 8.35
C THR A 261 -6.55 5.96 9.26
N GLY A 262 -5.45 6.47 9.83
CA GLY A 262 -4.68 5.84 10.89
C GLY A 262 -5.12 6.40 12.25
N ILE A 263 -5.34 5.52 13.23
CA ILE A 263 -5.72 5.90 14.59
C ILE A 263 -4.73 5.25 15.54
N HIS A 264 -4.09 6.05 16.37
CA HIS A 264 -3.09 5.62 17.34
C HIS A 264 -3.66 5.80 18.73
N LEU A 265 -3.64 4.73 19.53
CA LEU A 265 -4.19 4.71 20.89
C LEU A 265 -3.15 4.17 21.86
N TRP A 266 -2.87 4.93 22.91
CA TRP A 266 -1.97 4.54 24.01
C TRP A 266 -2.76 4.32 25.28
N PHE A 267 -2.52 3.19 25.93
CA PHE A 267 -3.22 2.78 27.15
C PHE A 267 -2.24 2.59 28.32
N ASP A 268 -2.71 2.77 29.53
CA ASP A 268 -1.97 2.56 30.78
C ASP A 268 -1.55 1.09 31.00
N ARG A 269 -2.22 0.16 30.30
CA ARG A 269 -1.99 -1.29 30.38
C ARG A 269 -2.22 -1.97 29.04
N PRO A 270 -1.72 -3.22 28.86
CA PRO A 270 -1.99 -4.01 27.67
C PRO A 270 -3.48 -4.26 27.45
N VAL A 271 -3.98 -3.99 26.23
CA VAL A 271 -5.36 -4.27 25.82
C VAL A 271 -5.47 -5.49 24.92
N THR A 272 -4.36 -5.97 24.39
CA THR A 272 -4.29 -7.17 23.54
C THR A 272 -2.91 -7.79 23.56
N SER A 273 -2.83 -9.11 23.37
CA SER A 273 -1.59 -9.86 23.13
C SER A 273 -1.41 -10.23 21.66
N LEU A 274 -2.41 -10.02 20.80
CA LEU A 274 -2.30 -10.32 19.37
C LEU A 274 -1.35 -9.33 18.69
N PRO A 275 -0.48 -9.77 17.80
CA PRO A 275 0.42 -8.86 17.06
C PRO A 275 -0.35 -7.98 16.08
N HIS A 276 -1.39 -8.49 15.49
CA HIS A 276 -2.34 -7.80 14.61
C HIS A 276 -3.68 -8.56 14.59
N ALA A 277 -4.72 -7.90 14.13
CA ALA A 277 -6.02 -8.52 13.89
C ALA A 277 -6.81 -7.77 12.83
N THR A 278 -7.54 -8.51 12.02
CA THR A 278 -8.61 -8.02 11.15
C THR A 278 -9.89 -7.96 11.99
N LEU A 279 -10.54 -6.81 12.01
CA LEU A 279 -11.76 -6.56 12.77
C LEU A 279 -12.97 -6.59 11.82
N LEU A 280 -13.84 -7.58 12.00
CA LEU A 280 -14.97 -7.82 11.09
C LEU A 280 -16.19 -6.99 11.49
N ASP A 281 -17.00 -6.62 10.49
CA ASP A 281 -18.32 -6.01 10.66
C ASP A 281 -18.30 -4.64 11.37
N ARG A 282 -17.18 -3.95 11.34
CA ARG A 282 -17.01 -2.62 11.95
C ARG A 282 -16.27 -1.68 10.98
N THR A 283 -16.25 -0.40 11.36
CA THR A 283 -15.55 0.64 10.59
C THR A 283 -14.03 0.45 10.64
N VAL A 284 -13.51 0.17 11.83
CA VAL A 284 -12.09 -0.14 12.02
C VAL A 284 -11.81 -1.54 11.47
N GLN A 285 -10.97 -1.61 10.45
CA GLN A 285 -10.71 -2.86 9.72
C GLN A 285 -9.52 -3.64 10.28
N TRP A 286 -8.51 -2.94 10.80
CA TRP A 286 -7.28 -3.56 11.28
C TRP A 286 -6.80 -2.95 12.59
N MET A 287 -6.24 -3.81 13.44
CA MET A 287 -5.49 -3.45 14.62
C MET A 287 -4.07 -4.03 14.52
N PHE A 288 -3.07 -3.20 14.81
CA PHE A 288 -1.66 -3.58 14.92
C PHE A 288 -1.13 -3.22 16.29
N ASN A 289 -0.48 -4.18 16.95
CA ASN A 289 0.14 -4.01 18.25
C ASN A 289 1.56 -3.48 18.07
N LYS A 290 1.80 -2.25 18.48
CA LYS A 290 3.10 -1.56 18.31
C LYS A 290 3.99 -1.64 19.57
N ARG A 291 3.40 -1.82 20.75
CA ARG A 291 4.15 -1.90 22.02
C ARG A 291 3.38 -2.75 23.03
N GLU A 292 3.62 -4.04 23.05
CA GLU A 292 3.13 -4.99 24.05
C GLU A 292 1.65 -4.82 24.46
N GLY A 293 0.81 -4.41 23.51
CA GLY A 293 -0.61 -4.15 23.73
C GLY A 293 -0.94 -2.82 24.41
N ARG A 294 0.04 -2.01 24.83
CA ARG A 294 -0.17 -0.67 25.40
C ARG A 294 -0.30 0.42 24.33
N TYR A 295 0.34 0.24 23.21
CA TYR A 295 0.15 1.10 22.05
C TYR A 295 -0.35 0.25 20.88
N VAL A 296 -1.52 0.61 20.36
CA VAL A 296 -2.12 -0.02 19.19
C VAL A 296 -2.37 1.01 18.10
N GLN A 297 -2.12 0.59 16.87
CA GLN A 297 -2.43 1.38 15.68
C GLN A 297 -3.58 0.71 14.95
N LEU A 298 -4.62 1.49 14.65
CA LEU A 298 -5.80 1.04 13.90
C LEU A 298 -5.77 1.64 12.50
N VAL A 299 -6.34 0.92 11.54
CA VAL A 299 -6.38 1.34 10.14
C VAL A 299 -7.79 1.20 9.60
N VAL A 300 -8.23 2.25 8.90
CA VAL A 300 -9.43 2.25 8.07
C VAL A 300 -9.04 2.62 6.65
N SER A 301 -9.09 1.66 5.74
CA SER A 301 -8.90 1.85 4.30
C SER A 301 -10.20 2.34 3.65
N ALA A 302 -10.09 3.01 2.49
CA ALA A 302 -11.21 3.63 1.77
C ALA A 302 -12.08 4.50 2.68
N SER A 303 -11.47 5.22 3.63
CA SER A 303 -12.09 5.87 4.78
C SER A 303 -12.86 7.16 4.45
N ARG A 304 -13.56 7.20 3.30
CA ARG A 304 -14.34 8.37 2.85
C ARG A 304 -15.36 8.81 3.89
N SER A 305 -16.00 7.87 4.58
CA SER A 305 -16.97 8.14 5.65
C SER A 305 -16.37 8.90 6.85
N LEU A 306 -15.05 8.74 7.09
CA LEU A 306 -14.38 9.40 8.21
C LEU A 306 -13.80 10.78 7.85
N THR A 307 -13.79 11.16 6.58
CA THR A 307 -13.14 12.42 6.16
C THR A 307 -13.79 13.67 6.76
N ALA A 308 -15.12 13.67 6.89
CA ALA A 308 -15.90 14.77 7.47
C ALA A 308 -15.97 14.73 9.01
N MET A 309 -15.73 13.58 9.65
CA MET A 309 -15.77 13.45 11.11
C MET A 309 -14.59 14.20 11.75
N SER A 310 -14.81 14.77 12.92
CA SER A 310 -13.73 15.34 13.73
C SER A 310 -12.83 14.26 14.33
N ARG A 311 -11.60 14.62 14.73
CA ARG A 311 -10.69 13.67 15.39
C ARG A 311 -11.27 13.08 16.69
N PRO A 312 -11.89 13.84 17.58
CA PRO A 312 -12.54 13.28 18.78
C PRO A 312 -13.65 12.27 18.45
N GLU A 313 -14.48 12.52 17.43
CA GLU A 313 -15.52 11.57 17.02
C GLU A 313 -14.93 10.26 16.51
N ILE A 314 -13.83 10.32 15.73
CA ILE A 314 -13.13 9.14 15.25
C ILE A 314 -12.50 8.34 16.41
N ILE A 315 -11.93 9.03 17.41
CA ILE A 315 -11.38 8.38 18.60
C ILE A 315 -12.49 7.70 19.40
N ALA A 316 -13.63 8.35 19.59
CA ALA A 316 -14.77 7.77 20.31
C ALA A 316 -15.31 6.53 19.60
N LEU A 317 -15.49 6.59 18.28
CA LEU A 317 -15.86 5.45 17.44
C LEU A 317 -14.87 4.30 17.60
N ALA A 318 -13.57 4.58 17.47
CA ALA A 318 -12.52 3.57 17.57
C ALA A 318 -12.50 2.88 18.94
N LEU A 319 -12.65 3.64 20.03
CA LEU A 319 -12.71 3.07 21.38
C LEU A 319 -13.95 2.20 21.60
N GLN A 320 -15.10 2.64 21.10
CA GLN A 320 -16.34 1.89 21.17
C GLN A 320 -16.19 0.55 20.44
N GLU A 321 -15.73 0.57 19.19
CA GLU A 321 -15.55 -0.65 18.39
C GLU A 321 -14.48 -1.56 18.98
N MET A 322 -13.33 -1.01 19.43
CA MET A 322 -12.25 -1.79 20.06
C MET A 322 -12.71 -2.52 21.31
N ALA A 323 -13.59 -1.92 22.13
CA ALA A 323 -14.13 -2.53 23.33
C ALA A 323 -14.96 -3.80 23.05
N GLU A 324 -15.53 -3.92 21.86
CA GLU A 324 -16.28 -5.10 21.44
C GLU A 324 -15.37 -6.28 21.09
N PHE A 325 -14.14 -6.01 20.64
CA PHE A 325 -13.16 -7.05 20.27
C PHE A 325 -12.20 -7.38 21.41
N PHE A 326 -11.86 -6.39 22.21
CA PHE A 326 -10.87 -6.46 23.29
C PHE A 326 -11.46 -5.94 24.59
N PRO A 327 -12.04 -6.82 25.43
CA PRO A 327 -12.72 -6.39 26.67
C PRO A 327 -11.83 -5.56 27.62
N ALA A 328 -10.49 -5.76 27.58
CA ALA A 328 -9.56 -4.98 28.38
C ALA A 328 -9.60 -3.47 28.07
N VAL A 329 -10.04 -3.06 26.90
CA VAL A 329 -10.21 -1.63 26.52
C VAL A 329 -11.24 -0.94 27.44
N GLN A 330 -12.26 -1.66 27.91
CA GLN A 330 -13.30 -1.09 28.78
C GLN A 330 -12.76 -0.64 30.14
N THR A 331 -11.68 -1.25 30.62
CA THR A 331 -11.08 -1.00 31.93
C THR A 331 -9.72 -0.31 31.87
N ALA A 332 -9.12 -0.24 30.70
CA ALA A 332 -7.87 0.48 30.47
C ALA A 332 -8.13 1.98 30.35
N LYS A 333 -7.22 2.78 30.90
CA LYS A 333 -7.24 4.22 30.74
C LYS A 333 -6.54 4.58 29.44
N LEU A 334 -7.25 5.32 28.55
CA LEU A 334 -6.63 5.95 27.41
C LEU A 334 -5.75 7.10 27.89
N GLU A 335 -4.44 7.03 27.64
CA GLU A 335 -3.49 8.07 28.01
C GLU A 335 -3.31 9.10 26.91
N ARG A 336 -3.33 8.62 25.65
CA ARG A 336 -3.11 9.46 24.47
C ARG A 336 -3.81 8.87 23.26
N ALA A 337 -4.24 9.73 22.35
CA ALA A 337 -4.74 9.34 21.04
C ALA A 337 -4.29 10.32 19.96
N GLN A 338 -4.05 9.80 18.75
CA GLN A 338 -3.72 10.58 17.57
C GLN A 338 -4.48 10.03 16.36
N VAL A 339 -5.05 10.91 15.55
CA VAL A 339 -5.71 10.54 14.28
C VAL A 339 -4.97 11.21 13.12
N VAL A 340 -4.59 10.41 12.15
CA VAL A 340 -3.96 10.82 10.91
C VAL A 340 -4.92 10.51 9.75
N LYS A 341 -5.35 11.52 9.02
CA LYS A 341 -6.18 11.39 7.83
C LYS A 341 -5.33 11.65 6.59
N GLU A 342 -4.94 10.59 5.91
CA GLU A 342 -4.29 10.67 4.60
C GLU A 342 -5.36 10.74 3.51
N VAL A 343 -5.80 11.96 3.18
CA VAL A 343 -6.89 12.18 2.22
C VAL A 343 -6.49 11.77 0.80
N ARG A 344 -5.20 11.84 0.49
CA ARG A 344 -4.60 11.44 -0.78
C ARG A 344 -3.66 10.24 -0.61
N ALA A 345 -4.14 9.20 0.09
CA ALA A 345 -3.31 8.05 0.42
C ALA A 345 -2.89 7.26 -0.83
N THR A 346 -3.85 6.95 -1.69
CA THR A 346 -3.64 6.25 -2.97
C THR A 346 -4.47 6.91 -4.05
N PHE A 347 -4.14 6.69 -5.33
CA PHE A 347 -5.17 6.89 -6.35
C PHE A 347 -6.23 5.78 -6.25
N SER A 348 -7.46 6.11 -6.63
CA SER A 348 -8.57 5.16 -6.74
C SER A 348 -8.36 4.27 -7.98
N ALA A 349 -8.14 2.98 -7.77
CA ALA A 349 -7.83 2.02 -8.83
C ALA A 349 -9.08 1.61 -9.64
N LYS A 350 -9.74 2.60 -10.26
CA LYS A 350 -11.02 2.43 -10.97
C LYS A 350 -10.88 1.71 -12.31
N PRO A 351 -11.98 1.11 -12.81
CA PRO A 351 -12.03 0.60 -14.18
C PRO A 351 -11.62 1.66 -15.21
N GLY A 352 -10.81 1.26 -16.18
CA GLY A 352 -10.30 2.11 -17.25
C GLY A 352 -9.09 2.97 -16.90
N LEU A 353 -8.73 3.11 -15.63
CA LEU A 353 -7.61 3.98 -15.22
C LEU A 353 -6.25 3.46 -15.72
N GLU A 354 -6.05 2.14 -15.79
CA GLU A 354 -4.76 1.56 -16.22
C GLU A 354 -4.33 2.04 -17.60
N ALA A 355 -5.28 2.23 -18.52
CA ALA A 355 -5.01 2.75 -19.86
C ALA A 355 -4.52 4.22 -19.88
N LEU A 356 -4.90 4.99 -18.85
CA LEU A 356 -4.57 6.41 -18.73
C LEU A 356 -3.25 6.67 -17.98
N ARG A 357 -2.74 5.65 -17.28
CA ARG A 357 -1.46 5.75 -16.56
C ARG A 357 -0.29 5.86 -17.56
N PRO A 358 0.58 6.87 -17.43
CA PRO A 358 1.69 7.06 -18.35
C PRO A 358 2.76 5.97 -18.18
N LEU A 359 3.48 5.68 -19.23
CA LEU A 359 4.67 4.84 -19.19
C LEU A 359 5.84 5.58 -18.55
N ALA A 360 6.83 4.84 -18.06
CA ALA A 360 8.06 5.42 -17.52
C ALA A 360 8.84 6.24 -18.58
N GLN A 361 8.82 5.81 -19.84
CA GLN A 361 9.44 6.52 -20.94
C GLN A 361 8.53 7.64 -21.43
N THR A 362 9.06 8.85 -21.57
CA THR A 362 8.36 10.02 -22.15
C THR A 362 8.76 10.27 -23.60
N ALA A 363 8.12 11.26 -24.22
CA ALA A 363 8.53 11.75 -25.55
C ALA A 363 9.91 12.45 -25.54
N LEU A 364 10.37 12.91 -24.37
CA LEU A 364 11.69 13.53 -24.24
C LEU A 364 12.75 12.45 -23.97
N PRO A 365 13.81 12.35 -24.80
CA PRO A 365 14.74 11.23 -24.75
C PRO A 365 15.58 11.16 -23.45
N ASN A 366 15.67 12.25 -22.69
CA ASN A 366 16.40 12.31 -21.43
C ASN A 366 15.49 12.58 -20.20
N PHE A 367 14.20 12.21 -20.29
CA PHE A 367 13.27 12.37 -19.20
C PHE A 367 12.39 11.14 -19.01
N SER A 368 12.34 10.63 -17.81
CA SER A 368 11.53 9.46 -17.42
C SER A 368 10.64 9.76 -16.22
N LEU A 369 9.55 8.99 -16.10
CA LEU A 369 8.57 9.09 -15.01
C LEU A 369 8.69 7.89 -14.08
N ALA A 370 8.60 8.17 -12.80
CA ALA A 370 8.40 7.21 -11.73
C ALA A 370 7.23 7.67 -10.85
N GLY A 371 6.83 6.85 -9.91
CA GLY A 371 5.71 7.07 -9.01
C GLY A 371 4.65 6.01 -9.21
N ASP A 372 3.95 5.68 -8.13
CA ASP A 372 2.91 4.65 -8.14
C ASP A 372 1.77 4.91 -9.13
N TRP A 373 1.59 6.15 -9.58
CA TRP A 373 0.61 6.58 -10.57
C TRP A 373 1.00 6.29 -12.02
N THR A 374 2.27 5.91 -12.29
CA THR A 374 2.71 5.46 -13.62
C THR A 374 2.34 4.00 -13.84
N ARG A 375 2.32 3.55 -15.10
CA ARG A 375 1.93 2.18 -15.49
C ARG A 375 3.00 1.17 -15.07
N SER A 376 2.94 0.73 -13.83
CA SER A 376 3.86 -0.25 -13.24
C SER A 376 3.31 -1.69 -13.27
N GLY A 377 2.04 -1.87 -13.71
CA GLY A 377 1.31 -3.14 -13.62
C GLY A 377 0.77 -3.47 -12.22
N TRP A 378 0.93 -2.53 -11.28
CA TRP A 378 0.44 -2.66 -9.90
C TRP A 378 -0.40 -1.44 -9.50
N PRO A 379 -1.34 -1.58 -8.56
CA PRO A 379 -2.08 -0.45 -8.00
C PRO A 379 -1.17 0.47 -7.16
N ALA A 380 -1.73 1.51 -6.56
CA ALA A 380 -1.01 2.44 -5.69
C ALA A 380 -0.54 1.75 -4.41
N THR A 381 0.63 1.15 -4.46
CA THR A 381 1.27 0.42 -3.36
C THR A 381 2.76 0.74 -3.30
N MET A 382 3.41 0.38 -2.20
CA MET A 382 4.88 0.48 -2.11
C MET A 382 5.59 -0.35 -3.20
N GLU A 383 5.06 -1.55 -3.50
CA GLU A 383 5.56 -2.38 -4.62
C GLU A 383 5.41 -1.64 -5.95
N GLY A 384 4.22 -1.08 -6.24
CA GLY A 384 3.98 -0.30 -7.45
C GLY A 384 4.92 0.90 -7.60
N ALA A 385 5.24 1.58 -6.49
CA ALA A 385 6.18 2.70 -6.48
C ALA A 385 7.61 2.25 -6.80
N VAL A 386 8.11 1.18 -6.18
CA VAL A 386 9.45 0.64 -6.48
C VAL A 386 9.55 0.14 -7.91
N ARG A 387 8.55 -0.60 -8.40
CA ARG A 387 8.47 -1.04 -9.80
C ARG A 387 8.57 0.13 -10.77
N SER A 388 7.87 1.21 -10.48
CA SER A 388 7.93 2.42 -11.31
C SER A 388 9.33 3.04 -11.34
N GLY A 389 10.03 3.03 -10.22
CA GLY A 389 11.43 3.47 -10.14
C GLY A 389 12.37 2.60 -10.97
N TYR A 390 12.21 1.28 -10.92
CA TYR A 390 13.00 0.34 -11.74
C TYR A 390 12.71 0.53 -13.24
N LEU A 391 11.46 0.69 -13.63
CA LEU A 391 11.08 0.98 -15.01
C LEU A 391 11.65 2.32 -15.52
N ALA A 392 11.67 3.35 -14.65
CA ALA A 392 12.28 4.64 -14.98
C ALA A 392 13.81 4.53 -15.14
N ALA A 393 14.46 3.74 -14.29
CA ALA A 393 15.89 3.45 -14.42
C ALA A 393 16.21 2.69 -15.70
N GLU A 394 15.40 1.68 -16.07
CA GLU A 394 15.53 0.98 -17.36
C GLU A 394 15.35 1.93 -18.56
N ALA A 395 14.38 2.86 -18.47
CA ALA A 395 14.18 3.86 -19.53
C ALA A 395 15.39 4.79 -19.65
N ALA A 396 15.98 5.23 -18.54
CA ALA A 396 17.19 6.04 -18.52
C ALA A 396 18.40 5.29 -19.11
N MET A 397 18.57 4.02 -18.80
CA MET A 397 19.63 3.18 -19.39
C MET A 397 19.44 2.99 -20.89
N ARG A 398 18.22 2.73 -21.35
CA ARG A 398 17.92 2.63 -22.79
C ARG A 398 18.23 3.93 -23.53
N ALA A 399 17.92 5.09 -22.93
CA ALA A 399 18.24 6.39 -23.52
C ALA A 399 19.75 6.61 -23.70
N GLN A 400 20.59 5.91 -22.93
CA GLN A 400 22.04 5.91 -23.03
C GLN A 400 22.59 4.76 -23.92
N GLY A 401 21.74 4.03 -24.64
CA GLY A 401 22.15 2.91 -25.48
C GLY A 401 22.49 1.62 -24.72
N ARG A 402 22.14 1.53 -23.43
CA ARG A 402 22.38 0.35 -22.59
C ARG A 402 21.09 -0.41 -22.38
N GLN A 403 21.12 -1.72 -22.60
CA GLN A 403 19.99 -2.61 -22.26
C GLN A 403 20.28 -3.29 -20.93
N GLN A 404 19.56 -2.89 -19.89
CA GLN A 404 19.65 -3.49 -18.55
C GLN A 404 18.23 -3.57 -17.96
N GLY A 405 17.84 -4.75 -17.48
CA GLY A 405 16.61 -4.98 -16.75
C GLY A 405 16.84 -4.91 -15.26
N PHE A 406 15.98 -4.18 -14.56
CA PHE A 406 15.97 -4.09 -13.09
C PHE A 406 14.70 -4.68 -12.51
N LEU A 407 13.60 -4.59 -13.25
CA LEU A 407 12.29 -5.06 -12.82
C LEU A 407 12.31 -6.59 -12.67
N ILE A 408 11.97 -7.06 -11.48
CA ILE A 408 11.70 -8.47 -11.23
C ILE A 408 10.26 -8.74 -11.68
N PRO A 409 10.04 -9.58 -12.71
CA PRO A 409 8.71 -9.87 -13.19
C PRO A 409 7.88 -10.60 -12.12
N ASP A 410 6.56 -10.37 -12.15
CA ASP A 410 5.65 -11.19 -11.37
C ASP A 410 5.74 -12.64 -11.88
N ALA A 411 5.71 -13.60 -10.97
CA ALA A 411 5.71 -14.99 -11.37
C ALA A 411 4.45 -15.31 -12.20
N ALA A 412 4.58 -16.08 -13.28
CA ALA A 412 3.58 -16.32 -14.31
C ALA A 412 2.33 -17.10 -13.85
#